data_ef4f548176a49a89a2f937241f139afe
#
_entry.id   ef4f548176a49a89a2f937241f139afe
#
_cell.length_a   1.000
_cell.length_b   1.000
_cell.length_c   1.000
_cell.angle_alpha   90.00
_cell.angle_beta   90.00
_cell.angle_gamma   90.00
#
_symmetry.space_group_name_H-M   'P 1'
#
loop_
_entity.id
_entity.type
_entity.pdbx_description
1 polymer ?
#
loop_
_entity_poly.entity_id
_entity_poly.type
_entity_poly.pdbx_seq_one_letter_code
_entity_poly.pdbx_strand_id
1 'polypeptide(L)'
;MKDSRKIPVIGDGTWAAVVPFALITFCFALWGFANDVTTPLVKSFSKIFRMSVTEGTLVQVAFYGGYFAMAFPAAMFIRRYSYKAGVMLGLGLYALGAFLFFPAKMTGDYYPFLIAYFILTCGLSFLETSCNPYILSMGAEETATRRLNLAQAFNPMGALLGMYVAMEFIQRRLHPLDTAGRALLSGSEFEAVRDADLETLIAPYLVVGLVTLSMKSEAKRS
;
A
#
# COMPACT_ATOMS: atom_id res chain seq x y z
N MET A 1 -4.68 -40.90 26.43
CA MET A 1 -5.38 -40.26 25.28
C MET A 1 -5.47 -38.79 25.57
N LYS A 2 -4.64 -37.96 24.89
CA LYS A 2 -4.68 -36.50 24.99
C LYS A 2 -5.97 -36.03 24.31
N ASP A 3 -6.86 -35.43 25.09
CA ASP A 3 -8.13 -34.86 24.62
C ASP A 3 -7.83 -33.88 23.45
N SER A 4 -8.19 -34.28 22.23
CA SER A 4 -7.97 -33.51 21.02
C SER A 4 -9.00 -32.40 20.87
N ARG A 5 -9.18 -31.57 21.92
CA ARG A 5 -9.90 -30.32 21.76
C ARG A 5 -9.18 -29.52 20.70
N LYS A 6 -9.82 -29.24 19.59
CA LYS A 6 -9.27 -28.43 18.51
C LYS A 6 -8.96 -27.05 19.05
N ILE A 7 -7.67 -26.79 19.27
CA ILE A 7 -7.21 -25.47 19.70
C ILE A 7 -7.62 -24.45 18.64
N PRO A 8 -8.39 -23.41 18.96
CA PRO A 8 -8.83 -22.43 18.00
C PRO A 8 -7.64 -21.73 17.35
N VAL A 9 -7.72 -21.47 16.05
CA VAL A 9 -6.66 -20.82 15.30
C VAL A 9 -6.56 -19.34 15.67
N ILE A 10 -7.71 -18.72 16.01
CA ILE A 10 -7.81 -17.29 16.32
C ILE A 10 -8.34 -17.17 17.75
N GLY A 11 -7.50 -16.73 18.68
CA GLY A 11 -7.82 -16.43 20.08
C GLY A 11 -8.69 -17.51 20.74
N ASP A 12 -9.78 -17.08 21.34
CA ASP A 12 -10.82 -17.92 21.91
C ASP A 12 -12.01 -18.17 20.96
N GLY A 13 -11.92 -17.69 19.72
CA GLY A 13 -12.97 -17.75 18.71
C GLY A 13 -14.07 -16.69 18.86
N THR A 14 -13.93 -15.75 19.78
CA THR A 14 -14.88 -14.64 19.93
C THR A 14 -14.67 -13.56 18.87
N TRP A 15 -15.71 -12.76 18.64
CA TRP A 15 -15.65 -11.60 17.74
C TRP A 15 -14.56 -10.60 18.14
N ALA A 16 -14.27 -10.48 19.44
CA ALA A 16 -13.21 -9.64 19.98
C ALA A 16 -11.80 -10.05 19.48
N ALA A 17 -11.57 -11.32 19.17
CA ALA A 17 -10.33 -11.81 18.59
C ALA A 17 -10.34 -11.81 17.06
N VAL A 18 -11.51 -12.06 16.46
CA VAL A 18 -11.66 -12.18 15.01
C VAL A 18 -11.50 -10.82 14.29
N VAL A 19 -12.07 -9.74 14.84
CA VAL A 19 -12.00 -8.41 14.21
C VAL A 19 -10.56 -7.90 14.08
N PRO A 20 -9.71 -7.86 15.12
CA PRO A 20 -8.31 -7.47 14.98
C PRO A 20 -7.54 -8.37 14.01
N PHE A 21 -7.78 -9.69 14.04
CA PHE A 21 -7.15 -10.62 13.11
C PHE A 21 -7.52 -10.31 11.65
N ALA A 22 -8.81 -10.06 11.36
CA ALA A 22 -9.29 -9.71 10.02
C ALA A 22 -8.68 -8.38 9.54
N LEU A 23 -8.62 -7.36 10.40
CA LEU A 23 -8.01 -6.06 10.08
C LEU A 23 -6.53 -6.23 9.71
N ILE A 24 -5.77 -7.00 10.50
CA ILE A 24 -4.35 -7.22 10.22
C ILE A 24 -4.16 -8.07 8.96
N THR A 25 -5.00 -9.09 8.76
CA THR A 25 -5.00 -9.90 7.53
C THR A 25 -5.22 -9.03 6.30
N PHE A 26 -6.11 -8.04 6.39
CA PHE A 26 -6.32 -7.08 5.31
C PHE A 26 -5.10 -6.18 5.07
N CYS A 27 -4.30 -5.87 6.09
CA CYS A 27 -3.03 -5.15 5.90
C CYS A 27 -2.05 -5.92 5.00
N PHE A 28 -2.04 -7.26 5.05
CA PHE A 28 -1.24 -8.08 4.12
C PHE A 28 -1.72 -7.97 2.67
N ALA A 29 -3.05 -7.90 2.46
CA ALA A 29 -3.61 -7.65 1.14
C ALA A 29 -3.23 -6.24 0.62
N LEU A 30 -3.28 -5.21 1.47
CA LEU A 30 -2.83 -3.86 1.11
C LEU A 30 -1.35 -3.82 0.75
N TRP A 31 -0.52 -4.56 1.45
CA TRP A 31 0.90 -4.66 1.14
C TRP A 31 1.14 -5.30 -0.22
N GLY A 32 0.51 -6.45 -0.51
CA GLY A 32 0.57 -7.08 -1.83
C GLY A 32 0.10 -6.13 -2.93
N PHE A 33 -1.03 -5.46 -2.73
CA PHE A 33 -1.58 -4.47 -3.66
C PHE A 33 -0.56 -3.36 -3.98
N ALA A 34 0.03 -2.72 -2.96
CA ALA A 34 0.97 -1.62 -3.16
C ALA A 34 2.26 -2.06 -3.86
N ASN A 35 2.75 -3.28 -3.56
CA ASN A 35 3.95 -3.82 -4.16
C ASN A 35 3.78 -4.03 -5.67
N ASP A 36 2.70 -4.67 -6.09
CA ASP A 36 2.50 -5.06 -7.48
C ASP A 36 1.97 -3.94 -8.38
N VAL A 37 1.38 -2.88 -7.82
CA VAL A 37 1.02 -1.68 -8.58
C VAL A 37 2.25 -0.83 -8.95
N THR A 38 3.37 -0.99 -8.24
CA THR A 38 4.60 -0.17 -8.43
C THR A 38 5.23 -0.35 -9.82
N THR A 39 5.36 -1.58 -10.29
CA THR A 39 5.99 -1.85 -11.61
C THR A 39 5.21 -1.23 -12.78
N PRO A 40 3.89 -1.38 -12.90
CA PRO A 40 3.09 -0.67 -13.87
C PRO A 40 3.18 0.85 -13.77
N LEU A 41 3.33 1.40 -12.55
CA LEU A 41 3.48 2.85 -12.33
C LEU A 41 4.73 3.44 -13.00
N VAL A 42 5.85 2.72 -13.01
CA VAL A 42 7.07 3.17 -13.71
C VAL A 42 6.75 3.54 -15.16
N LYS A 43 6.04 2.65 -15.87
CA LYS A 43 5.63 2.88 -17.26
C LYS A 43 4.62 4.03 -17.39
N SER A 44 3.66 4.10 -16.46
CA SER A 44 2.65 5.16 -16.47
C SER A 44 3.28 6.54 -16.27
N PHE A 45 4.16 6.72 -15.29
CA PHE A 45 4.85 7.97 -15.06
C PHE A 45 5.80 8.35 -16.21
N SER A 46 6.57 7.38 -16.75
CA SER A 46 7.43 7.64 -17.90
C SER A 46 6.64 8.18 -19.09
N LYS A 47 5.44 7.64 -19.31
CA LYS A 47 4.53 8.08 -20.36
C LYS A 47 3.91 9.46 -20.07
N ILE A 48 3.40 9.66 -18.85
CA ILE A 48 2.71 10.89 -18.43
C ILE A 48 3.65 12.09 -18.47
N PHE A 49 4.87 11.95 -17.96
CA PHE A 49 5.85 13.03 -17.84
C PHE A 49 6.86 13.10 -18.98
N ARG A 50 6.70 12.30 -20.05
CA ARG A 50 7.64 12.22 -21.20
C ARG A 50 9.08 11.95 -20.79
N MET A 51 9.26 11.07 -19.80
CA MET A 51 10.58 10.70 -19.26
C MET A 51 11.06 9.37 -19.82
N SER A 52 12.36 9.13 -19.72
CA SER A 52 12.93 7.81 -19.95
C SER A 52 12.40 6.79 -18.92
N VAL A 53 12.43 5.50 -19.28
CA VAL A 53 12.10 4.42 -18.34
C VAL A 53 13.02 4.45 -17.12
N THR A 54 14.30 4.82 -17.31
CA THR A 54 15.27 4.95 -16.22
C THR A 54 14.86 6.02 -15.21
N GLU A 55 14.41 7.18 -15.65
CA GLU A 55 13.88 8.22 -14.76
C GLU A 55 12.59 7.74 -14.06
N GLY A 56 11.72 7.05 -14.78
CA GLY A 56 10.51 6.44 -14.20
C GLY A 56 10.81 5.44 -13.09
N THR A 57 11.99 4.78 -13.08
CA THR A 57 12.37 3.85 -12.00
C THR A 57 12.59 4.53 -10.64
N LEU A 58 12.67 5.86 -10.57
CA LEU A 58 12.70 6.59 -9.29
C LEU A 58 11.48 6.29 -8.41
N VAL A 59 10.35 5.89 -9.00
CA VAL A 59 9.20 5.36 -8.23
C VAL A 59 9.59 4.15 -7.40
N GLN A 60 10.37 3.23 -7.96
CA GLN A 60 10.87 2.06 -7.22
C GLN A 60 11.88 2.46 -6.14
N VAL A 61 12.72 3.46 -6.43
CA VAL A 61 13.65 4.01 -5.43
C VAL A 61 12.88 4.65 -4.28
N ALA A 62 11.81 5.39 -4.55
CA ALA A 62 10.93 5.94 -3.52
C ALA A 62 10.26 4.83 -2.70
N PHE A 63 9.76 3.77 -3.36
CA PHE A 63 9.13 2.63 -2.72
C PHE A 63 10.08 1.90 -1.77
N TYR A 64 11.18 1.36 -2.29
CA TYR A 64 12.16 0.62 -1.48
C TYR A 64 12.92 1.51 -0.51
N GLY A 65 13.12 2.80 -0.86
CA GLY A 65 13.70 3.81 0.01
C GLY A 65 12.85 4.05 1.27
N GLY A 66 11.52 4.09 1.13
CA GLY A 66 10.60 4.20 2.26
C GLY A 66 10.69 2.99 3.21
N TYR A 67 10.77 1.77 2.65
CA TYR A 67 11.01 0.55 3.43
C TYR A 67 12.34 0.60 4.18
N PHE A 68 13.42 0.91 3.48
CA PHE A 68 14.75 0.98 4.07
C PHE A 68 14.83 2.03 5.19
N ALA A 69 14.33 3.23 4.93
CA ALA A 69 14.38 4.33 5.89
C ALA A 69 13.58 4.04 7.17
N MET A 70 12.44 3.33 7.07
CA MET A 70 11.55 3.10 8.20
C MET A 70 11.70 1.73 8.87
N ALA A 71 12.45 0.79 8.33
CA ALA A 71 12.62 -0.54 8.93
C ALA A 71 13.12 -0.48 10.38
N PHE A 72 14.19 0.26 10.63
CA PHE A 72 14.76 0.42 11.98
C PHE A 72 13.90 1.33 12.89
N PRO A 73 13.46 2.54 12.45
CA PRO A 73 12.55 3.36 13.24
C PRO A 73 11.25 2.66 13.62
N ALA A 74 10.65 1.88 12.71
CA ALA A 74 9.43 1.12 12.98
C ALA A 74 9.66 0.07 14.08
N ALA A 75 10.75 -0.69 14.01
CA ALA A 75 11.09 -1.68 15.04
C ALA A 75 11.32 -1.04 16.40
N MET A 76 12.01 0.10 16.46
CA MET A 76 12.20 0.86 17.72
C MET A 76 10.87 1.39 18.27
N PHE A 77 10.01 1.93 17.40
CA PHE A 77 8.71 2.45 17.81
C PHE A 77 7.83 1.37 18.43
N ILE A 78 7.75 0.20 17.80
CA ILE A 78 6.94 -0.93 18.25
C ILE A 78 7.44 -1.45 19.62
N ARG A 79 8.75 -1.54 19.79
CA ARG A 79 9.35 -1.93 21.08
C ARG A 79 9.01 -0.97 22.22
N ARG A 80 8.87 0.33 21.91
CA ARG A 80 8.58 1.37 22.91
C ARG A 80 7.11 1.47 23.25
N TYR A 81 6.22 1.27 22.28
CA TYR A 81 4.79 1.50 22.43
C TYR A 81 3.98 0.20 22.40
N SER A 82 3.66 -0.31 21.21
CA SER A 82 2.96 -1.59 21.02
C SER A 82 2.83 -1.92 19.53
N TYR A 83 2.48 -3.18 19.21
CA TYR A 83 2.12 -3.59 17.84
C TYR A 83 0.90 -2.82 17.33
N LYS A 84 -0.15 -2.64 18.15
CA LYS A 84 -1.34 -1.87 17.80
C LYS A 84 -0.98 -0.42 17.43
N ALA A 85 -0.12 0.24 18.21
CA ALA A 85 0.35 1.59 17.91
C ALA A 85 1.12 1.64 16.59
N GLY A 86 1.94 0.63 16.29
CA GLY A 86 2.64 0.50 15.01
C GLY A 86 1.69 0.35 13.82
N VAL A 87 0.67 -0.50 13.93
CA VAL A 87 -0.38 -0.64 12.91
C VAL A 87 -1.13 0.68 12.71
N MET A 88 -1.53 1.35 13.78
CA MET A 88 -2.24 2.64 13.72
C MET A 88 -1.41 3.73 13.04
N LEU A 89 -0.10 3.80 13.32
CA LEU A 89 0.80 4.75 12.68
C LEU A 89 1.01 4.38 11.20
N GLY A 90 1.22 3.10 10.92
CA GLY A 90 1.37 2.59 9.56
C GLY A 90 0.18 2.90 8.66
N LEU A 91 -1.04 2.61 9.12
CA LEU A 91 -2.29 2.97 8.40
C LEU A 91 -2.42 4.49 8.21
N GLY A 92 -2.01 5.27 9.22
CA GLY A 92 -2.03 6.74 9.12
C GLY A 92 -1.07 7.29 8.07
N LEU A 93 0.17 6.82 8.04
CA LEU A 93 1.16 7.22 7.03
C LEU A 93 0.76 6.75 5.63
N TYR A 94 0.23 5.52 5.53
CA TYR A 94 -0.25 5.00 4.25
C TYR A 94 -1.39 5.87 3.68
N ALA A 95 -2.39 6.19 4.50
CA ALA A 95 -3.48 7.07 4.10
C ALA A 95 -2.98 8.47 3.74
N LEU A 96 -2.06 9.03 4.54
CA LEU A 96 -1.46 10.34 4.27
C LEU A 96 -0.75 10.35 2.92
N GLY A 97 0.12 9.36 2.64
CA GLY A 97 0.81 9.22 1.37
C GLY A 97 -0.17 9.11 0.20
N ALA A 98 -1.23 8.29 0.35
CA ALA A 98 -2.26 8.12 -0.67
C ALA A 98 -3.01 9.44 -0.95
N PHE A 99 -3.36 10.22 0.06
CA PHE A 99 -4.02 11.53 -0.13
C PHE A 99 -3.09 12.61 -0.68
N LEU A 100 -1.79 12.52 -0.45
CA LEU A 100 -0.80 13.45 -1.02
C LEU A 100 -0.68 13.33 -2.56
N PHE A 101 -1.18 12.26 -3.17
CA PHE A 101 -1.30 12.18 -4.62
C PHE A 101 -2.22 13.28 -5.20
N PHE A 102 -3.23 13.72 -4.44
CA PHE A 102 -4.12 14.78 -4.88
C PHE A 102 -3.42 16.14 -5.04
N PRO A 103 -2.75 16.72 -4.01
CA PRO A 103 -1.97 17.94 -4.22
C PRO A 103 -0.78 17.74 -5.17
N ALA A 104 -0.17 16.55 -5.26
CA ALA A 104 0.87 16.27 -6.23
C ALA A 104 0.36 16.44 -7.68
N LYS A 105 -0.87 16.00 -7.99
CA LYS A 105 -1.50 16.25 -9.29
C LYS A 105 -1.57 17.75 -9.61
N MET A 106 -1.89 18.59 -8.63
CA MET A 106 -2.06 20.04 -8.83
C MET A 106 -0.75 20.75 -9.22
N THR A 107 0.41 20.16 -8.91
CA THR A 107 1.71 20.73 -9.31
C THR A 107 2.05 20.45 -10.78
N GLY A 108 1.49 19.37 -11.36
CA GLY A 108 1.86 18.90 -12.68
C GLY A 108 3.29 18.35 -12.79
N ASP A 109 4.00 18.20 -11.66
CA ASP A 109 5.37 17.74 -11.57
C ASP A 109 5.49 16.30 -11.06
N TYR A 110 6.58 15.62 -11.41
CA TYR A 110 6.83 14.24 -11.04
C TYR A 110 7.28 14.05 -9.57
N TYR A 111 8.14 14.93 -9.08
CA TYR A 111 8.77 14.78 -7.76
C TYR A 111 7.79 14.75 -6.59
N PRO A 112 6.71 15.54 -6.55
CA PRO A 112 5.71 15.45 -5.49
C PRO A 112 5.06 14.06 -5.39
N PHE A 113 4.89 13.34 -6.52
CA PHE A 113 4.41 11.96 -6.51
C PHE A 113 5.41 11.00 -5.87
N LEU A 114 6.72 11.20 -6.08
CA LEU A 114 7.74 10.40 -5.42
C LEU A 114 7.71 10.59 -3.91
N ILE A 115 7.52 11.83 -3.44
CA ILE A 115 7.41 12.12 -2.00
C ILE A 115 6.16 11.48 -1.41
N ALA A 116 5.01 11.62 -2.08
CA ALA A 116 3.76 11.01 -1.66
C ALA A 116 3.90 9.48 -1.57
N TYR A 117 4.54 8.88 -2.56
CA TYR A 117 4.78 7.44 -2.62
C TYR A 117 5.76 6.96 -1.55
N PHE A 118 6.84 7.71 -1.31
CA PHE A 118 7.78 7.46 -0.22
C PHE A 118 7.08 7.45 1.15
N ILE A 119 6.21 8.44 1.42
CA ILE A 119 5.44 8.51 2.67
C ILE A 119 4.49 7.33 2.80
N LEU A 120 3.81 6.95 1.70
CA LEU A 120 2.95 5.78 1.65
C LEU A 120 3.71 4.51 2.04
N THR A 121 4.90 4.31 1.48
CA THR A 121 5.72 3.13 1.73
C THR A 121 6.38 3.14 3.11
N CYS A 122 6.65 4.30 3.69
CA CYS A 122 6.97 4.40 5.13
C CYS A 122 5.85 3.78 5.98
N GLY A 123 4.58 4.06 5.64
CA GLY A 123 3.44 3.42 6.28
C GLY A 123 3.42 1.91 6.12
N LEU A 124 3.70 1.40 4.92
CA LEU A 124 3.79 -0.05 4.67
C LEU A 124 4.90 -0.71 5.51
N SER A 125 6.05 -0.08 5.66
CA SER A 125 7.14 -0.58 6.51
C SER A 125 6.70 -0.73 7.96
N PHE A 126 5.96 0.23 8.51
CA PHE A 126 5.35 0.12 9.83
C PHE A 126 4.34 -1.03 9.93
N LEU A 127 3.47 -1.18 8.92
CA LEU A 127 2.49 -2.26 8.89
C LEU A 127 3.15 -3.62 8.87
N GLU A 128 4.12 -3.84 8.00
CA GLU A 128 4.83 -5.10 7.86
C GLU A 128 5.57 -5.48 9.16
N THR A 129 6.31 -4.53 9.74
CA THR A 129 7.06 -4.75 10.98
C THR A 129 6.13 -5.03 12.17
N SER A 130 4.91 -4.47 12.18
CA SER A 130 3.94 -4.64 13.27
C SER A 130 3.05 -5.87 13.11
N CYS A 131 2.52 -6.12 11.91
CA CYS A 131 1.49 -7.12 11.67
C CYS A 131 2.00 -8.56 11.87
N ASN A 132 3.22 -8.87 11.41
CA ASN A 132 3.80 -10.20 11.56
C ASN A 132 3.88 -10.65 13.03
N PRO A 133 4.57 -9.94 13.94
CA PRO A 133 4.64 -10.34 15.34
C PRO A 133 3.30 -10.21 16.07
N TYR A 134 2.45 -9.25 15.66
CA TYR A 134 1.14 -9.10 16.27
C TYR A 134 0.25 -10.33 16.03
N ILE A 135 0.20 -10.84 14.80
CA ILE A 135 -0.54 -12.08 14.49
C ILE A 135 -0.02 -13.28 15.27
N LEU A 136 1.29 -13.39 15.44
CA LEU A 136 1.87 -14.47 16.24
C LEU A 136 1.42 -14.42 17.69
N SER A 137 1.19 -13.23 18.26
CA SER A 137 0.75 -13.02 19.65
C SER A 137 -0.76 -13.17 19.88
N MET A 138 -1.58 -13.33 18.82
CA MET A 138 -3.05 -13.34 18.89
C MET A 138 -3.68 -14.69 19.29
N GLY A 139 -3.04 -15.52 20.08
CA GLY A 139 -3.62 -16.78 20.54
C GLY A 139 -2.55 -17.79 20.94
N ALA A 140 -2.94 -19.08 21.00
CA ALA A 140 -2.05 -20.14 21.45
C ALA A 140 -0.81 -20.27 20.56
N GLU A 141 0.35 -20.56 21.16
CA GLU A 141 1.63 -20.69 20.46
C GLU A 141 1.62 -21.83 19.44
N GLU A 142 0.93 -22.93 19.75
CA GLU A 142 0.80 -24.10 18.90
C GLU A 142 0.13 -23.79 17.55
N THR A 143 -0.69 -22.75 17.47
CA THR A 143 -1.37 -22.33 16.25
C THR A 143 -0.78 -21.07 15.61
N ALA A 144 0.27 -20.48 16.19
CA ALA A 144 0.86 -19.21 15.75
C ALA A 144 1.28 -19.22 14.29
N THR A 145 2.01 -20.24 13.84
CA THR A 145 2.44 -20.36 12.42
C THR A 145 1.25 -20.51 11.47
N ARG A 146 0.19 -21.23 11.87
CA ARG A 146 -1.01 -21.39 11.05
C ARG A 146 -1.74 -20.07 10.88
N ARG A 147 -1.83 -19.25 11.95
CA ARG A 147 -2.40 -17.90 11.89
C ARG A 147 -1.62 -17.00 10.93
N LEU A 148 -0.30 -17.00 11.06
CA LEU A 148 0.57 -16.19 10.20
C LEU A 148 0.43 -16.60 8.73
N ASN A 149 0.51 -17.89 8.43
CA ASN A 149 0.37 -18.39 7.06
C ASN A 149 -1.02 -18.06 6.47
N LEU A 150 -2.08 -18.15 7.28
CA LEU A 150 -3.43 -17.78 6.85
C LEU A 150 -3.50 -16.29 6.50
N ALA A 151 -2.95 -15.41 7.33
CA ALA A 151 -2.94 -13.97 7.08
C ALA A 151 -2.08 -13.62 5.84
N GLN A 152 -0.89 -14.20 5.75
CA GLN A 152 0.01 -13.97 4.62
C GLN A 152 -0.54 -14.47 3.28
N ALA A 153 -1.45 -15.45 3.27
CA ALA A 153 -2.12 -15.91 2.04
C ALA A 153 -2.95 -14.81 1.36
N PHE A 154 -3.30 -13.75 2.07
CA PHE A 154 -4.00 -12.58 1.51
C PHE A 154 -3.07 -11.62 0.77
N ASN A 155 -1.75 -11.68 0.98
CA ASN A 155 -0.79 -10.86 0.26
C ASN A 155 -0.84 -11.10 -1.26
N PRO A 156 -0.72 -12.33 -1.80
CA PRO A 156 -0.84 -12.57 -3.23
C PRO A 156 -2.23 -12.24 -3.80
N MET A 157 -3.29 -12.31 -3.00
CA MET A 157 -4.62 -11.86 -3.44
C MET A 157 -4.64 -10.35 -3.64
N GLY A 158 -4.02 -9.60 -2.72
CA GLY A 158 -3.82 -8.16 -2.85
C GLY A 158 -2.96 -7.80 -4.06
N ALA A 159 -1.89 -8.55 -4.31
CA ALA A 159 -0.99 -8.41 -5.46
C ALA A 159 -1.74 -8.56 -6.79
N LEU A 160 -2.55 -9.61 -6.94
CA LEU A 160 -3.40 -9.82 -8.13
C LEU A 160 -4.39 -8.67 -8.33
N LEU A 161 -5.02 -8.19 -7.25
CA LEU A 161 -5.92 -7.04 -7.31
C LEU A 161 -5.17 -5.76 -7.70
N GLY A 162 -3.97 -5.53 -7.17
CA GLY A 162 -3.11 -4.40 -7.51
C GLY A 162 -2.74 -4.39 -8.99
N MET A 163 -2.31 -5.53 -9.51
CA MET A 163 -2.01 -5.70 -10.94
C MET A 163 -3.24 -5.45 -11.81
N TYR A 164 -4.40 -6.02 -11.44
CA TYR A 164 -5.65 -5.82 -12.16
C TYR A 164 -6.05 -4.34 -12.19
N VAL A 165 -6.01 -3.66 -11.05
CA VAL A 165 -6.31 -2.22 -10.95
C VAL A 165 -5.33 -1.40 -11.78
N ALA A 166 -4.03 -1.69 -11.73
CA ALA A 166 -3.03 -0.98 -12.51
C ALA A 166 -3.25 -1.14 -14.02
N MET A 167 -3.63 -2.33 -14.48
CA MET A 167 -3.87 -2.58 -15.91
C MET A 167 -5.19 -2.01 -16.39
N GLU A 168 -6.31 -2.28 -15.69
CA GLU A 168 -7.65 -1.95 -16.16
C GLU A 168 -8.05 -0.50 -15.86
N PHE A 169 -7.68 0.00 -14.68
CA PHE A 169 -8.11 1.33 -14.23
C PHE A 169 -7.05 2.42 -14.43
N ILE A 170 -5.78 2.06 -14.61
CA ILE A 170 -4.72 3.02 -14.92
C ILE A 170 -4.32 2.87 -16.39
N GLN A 171 -3.56 1.83 -16.74
CA GLN A 171 -2.91 1.75 -18.05
C GLN A 171 -3.86 1.79 -19.25
N ARG A 172 -5.00 1.08 -19.19
CA ARG A 172 -5.99 1.09 -20.27
C ARG A 172 -6.72 2.40 -20.44
N ARG A 173 -6.78 3.22 -19.40
CA ARG A 173 -7.47 4.51 -19.42
C ARG A 173 -6.55 5.68 -19.70
N LEU A 174 -5.23 5.49 -19.67
CA LEU A 174 -4.28 6.52 -20.10
C LEU A 174 -4.46 6.82 -21.59
N HIS A 175 -4.24 8.08 -21.95
CA HIS A 175 -4.29 8.51 -23.34
C HIS A 175 -3.41 7.61 -24.22
N PRO A 176 -3.87 7.18 -25.42
CA PRO A 176 -3.19 6.16 -26.24
C PRO A 176 -1.80 6.59 -26.76
N LEU A 177 -1.55 7.90 -26.93
CA LEU A 177 -0.24 8.38 -27.38
C LEU A 177 0.88 7.89 -26.47
N ASP A 178 1.92 7.35 -27.08
CA ASP A 178 3.18 7.00 -26.40
C ASP A 178 4.02 8.25 -26.09
N THR A 179 5.18 8.06 -25.47
CA THR A 179 6.08 9.16 -25.09
C THR A 179 6.53 9.98 -26.32
N ALA A 180 6.77 9.33 -27.47
CA ALA A 180 7.18 10.02 -28.69
C ALA A 180 6.02 10.84 -29.29
N GLY A 181 4.82 10.26 -29.35
CA GLY A 181 3.63 10.99 -29.82
C GLY A 181 3.27 12.19 -28.93
N ARG A 182 3.47 12.06 -27.62
CA ARG A 182 3.27 13.19 -26.69
C ARG A 182 4.31 14.30 -26.84
N ALA A 183 5.52 13.99 -27.31
CA ALA A 183 6.55 14.98 -27.57
C ALA A 183 6.19 15.92 -28.74
N LEU A 184 5.26 15.49 -29.62
CA LEU A 184 4.79 16.28 -30.76
C LEU A 184 3.62 17.20 -30.42
N LEU A 185 3.01 17.05 -29.23
CA LEU A 185 1.91 17.91 -28.80
C LEU A 185 2.40 19.32 -28.47
N SER A 186 1.57 20.32 -28.73
CA SER A 186 1.78 21.67 -28.23
C SER A 186 1.75 21.70 -26.67
N GLY A 187 2.28 22.76 -26.07
CA GLY A 187 2.34 22.86 -24.60
C GLY A 187 0.98 22.66 -23.93
N SER A 188 -0.05 23.38 -24.43
CA SER A 188 -1.41 23.31 -23.87
C SER A 188 -2.09 21.96 -24.11
N GLU A 189 -1.88 21.34 -25.26
CA GLU A 189 -2.42 19.99 -25.56
C GLU A 189 -1.77 18.93 -24.65
N PHE A 190 -0.45 19.04 -24.47
CA PHE A 190 0.26 18.15 -23.57
C PHE A 190 -0.22 18.27 -22.12
N GLU A 191 -0.39 19.49 -21.62
CA GLU A 191 -0.89 19.74 -20.25
C GLU A 191 -2.30 19.14 -20.08
N ALA A 192 -3.19 19.30 -21.02
CA ALA A 192 -4.53 18.72 -20.97
C ALA A 192 -4.51 17.19 -20.91
N VAL A 193 -3.68 16.56 -21.75
CA VAL A 193 -3.50 15.09 -21.77
C VAL A 193 -2.86 14.61 -20.47
N ARG A 194 -1.81 15.29 -19.99
CA ARG A 194 -1.13 14.97 -18.72
C ARG A 194 -2.12 15.03 -17.55
N ASP A 195 -2.90 16.08 -17.45
CA ASP A 195 -3.79 16.31 -16.31
C ASP A 195 -4.94 15.29 -16.28
N ALA A 196 -5.48 14.91 -17.44
CA ALA A 196 -6.45 13.83 -17.56
C ALA A 196 -5.87 12.47 -17.16
N ASP A 197 -4.64 12.18 -17.57
CA ASP A 197 -3.95 10.94 -17.21
C ASP A 197 -3.60 10.91 -15.71
N LEU A 198 -3.20 12.04 -15.12
CA LEU A 198 -2.95 12.13 -13.68
C LEU A 198 -4.23 11.92 -12.86
N GLU A 199 -5.38 12.40 -13.34
CA GLU A 199 -6.67 12.13 -12.71
C GLU A 199 -7.00 10.64 -12.68
N THR A 200 -6.78 9.97 -13.80
CA THR A 200 -6.93 8.52 -13.91
C THR A 200 -5.99 7.78 -12.95
N LEU A 201 -4.75 8.22 -12.86
CA LEU A 201 -3.72 7.59 -12.04
C LEU A 201 -3.99 7.74 -10.53
N ILE A 202 -4.44 8.90 -10.06
CA ILE A 202 -4.64 9.14 -8.62
C ILE A 202 -5.90 8.48 -8.06
N ALA A 203 -6.92 8.22 -8.89
CA ALA A 203 -8.20 7.72 -8.43
C ALA A 203 -8.11 6.44 -7.58
N PRO A 204 -7.38 5.38 -7.96
CA PRO A 204 -7.21 4.19 -7.12
C PRO A 204 -6.52 4.49 -5.78
N TYR A 205 -5.57 5.42 -5.74
CA TYR A 205 -4.86 5.78 -4.51
C TYR A 205 -5.76 6.50 -3.52
N LEU A 206 -6.63 7.39 -4.00
CA LEU A 206 -7.61 8.06 -3.15
C LEU A 206 -8.59 7.05 -2.53
N VAL A 207 -9.04 6.06 -3.31
CA VAL A 207 -9.89 4.97 -2.79
C VAL A 207 -9.16 4.18 -1.72
N VAL A 208 -7.92 3.78 -1.98
CA VAL A 208 -7.12 3.03 -1.00
C VAL A 208 -6.84 3.88 0.25
N GLY A 209 -6.60 5.19 0.10
CA GLY A 209 -6.47 6.13 1.21
C GLY A 209 -7.71 6.16 2.11
N LEU A 210 -8.90 6.20 1.52
CA LEU A 210 -10.17 6.13 2.27
C LEU A 210 -10.34 4.80 2.99
N VAL A 211 -10.04 3.69 2.33
CA VAL A 211 -10.11 2.34 2.92
C VAL A 211 -9.17 2.23 4.12
N THR A 212 -7.91 2.68 3.98
CA THR A 212 -6.91 2.62 5.08
C THR A 212 -7.29 3.54 6.24
N LEU A 213 -7.89 4.69 5.97
CA LEU A 213 -8.39 5.58 7.02
C LEU A 213 -9.57 4.97 7.78
N SER A 214 -10.49 4.28 7.09
CA SER A 214 -11.58 3.52 7.70
C SER A 214 -11.04 2.39 8.59
N MET A 215 -10.08 1.60 8.09
CA MET A 215 -9.41 0.57 8.88
C MET A 215 -8.74 1.12 10.14
N LYS A 216 -8.07 2.28 10.03
CA LYS A 216 -7.48 2.94 11.19
C LYS A 216 -8.53 3.31 12.24
N SER A 217 -9.71 3.76 11.81
CA SER A 217 -10.82 4.07 12.71
C SER A 217 -11.31 2.82 13.44
N GLU A 218 -11.47 1.70 12.74
CA GLU A 218 -11.88 0.42 13.35
C GLU A 218 -10.80 -0.14 14.27
N ALA A 219 -9.53 -0.10 13.86
CA ALA A 219 -8.41 -0.54 14.70
C ALA A 219 -8.27 0.27 15.99
N LYS A 220 -8.75 1.52 16.03
CA LYS A 220 -8.80 2.32 17.26
C LYS A 220 -9.86 1.82 18.23
N ARG A 221 -10.97 1.27 17.73
CA ARG A 221 -12.12 0.79 18.52
C ARG A 221 -11.92 -0.62 19.07
N SER A 222 -11.22 -1.48 18.34
CA SER A 222 -10.83 -2.84 18.74
C SER A 222 -9.62 -2.83 19.67
#